data_566953ff74bbb0e340733abe4bb043c5
#
_entry.id   566953ff74bbb0e340733abe4bb043c5
#
_cell.length_a   1.000
_cell.length_b   1.000
_cell.length_c   1.000
_cell.angle_alpha   90.00
_cell.angle_beta   90.00
_cell.angle_gamma   90.00
#
_symmetry.space_group_name_H-M   'P 1'
#
loop_
_entity.id
_entity.type
_entity.pdbx_description
1 polymer ?
#
loop_
_entity_poly.entity_id
_entity_poly.type
_entity_poly.pdbx_seq_one_letter_code
_entity_poly.pdbx_strand_id
1 'polypeptide(L)'
;MLRFYNTLSRKKEIFKPIKKGQIKIYSCGPTVYDFSHIGNLRSYAFVDILRRYLEYKGYQVKHVMNITDIDDKTIKNSKVAKMSLKNFTEKYTREFFKDLETLNIKKASYYPKATENIQEMIKFTKVLEKKGYAYEKLHSVYFDISEFKNYGKLSRIDLKKNKPGARVDLDEYQKDAPGDFTLFKRSKLDELKRGIFYQTKWGKVRPGWHLECSVMSIKYLGKTFDIHTGGVDLIFPHHENEIAQSEAYTGKKFVNFWLHNEHLLVEGKKMSKSLGNFYTLRDLLKKGYSWRAIRYFLISNHYKQKTNLTFKTLKNMGKAIERIKAFLEKIDKESKIQTSPQNLKLIKSLISQAKKDFEEAMDDDLNTPRALSVIFNLIKEINKIERIDSRAAKQVLNAINEFDSVLGLKLLELTKGKVKIPEEIIKLVEKREKYRKEGQWQKADRTRKEIQKRGYLIQDTKEGAKIKKI
;
A
#
# COMPACT_ATOMS: atom_id res chain seq x y z
N MET A 1 -9.73 -23.30 4.70
CA MET A 1 -10.67 -22.51 3.86
C MET A 1 -10.44 -21.04 4.11
N LEU A 2 -10.28 -20.27 3.04
CA LEU A 2 -10.01 -18.84 3.10
C LEU A 2 -11.19 -18.07 3.70
N ARG A 3 -10.93 -17.28 4.73
CA ARG A 3 -11.91 -16.42 5.43
C ARG A 3 -11.37 -15.01 5.55
N PHE A 4 -12.26 -14.03 5.43
CA PHE A 4 -11.94 -12.63 5.67
C PHE A 4 -12.93 -12.02 6.65
N TYR A 5 -12.45 -11.12 7.48
CA TYR A 5 -13.33 -10.27 8.27
C TYR A 5 -13.95 -9.22 7.37
N ASN A 6 -15.26 -9.34 7.17
CA ASN A 6 -16.02 -8.41 6.37
C ASN A 6 -16.54 -7.26 7.24
N THR A 7 -16.11 -6.04 6.97
CA THR A 7 -16.51 -4.86 7.74
C THR A 7 -18.05 -4.63 7.66
N LEU A 8 -18.66 -5.02 6.55
CA LEU A 8 -20.12 -4.85 6.38
C LEU A 8 -20.93 -5.71 7.37
N SER A 9 -20.56 -6.98 7.51
CA SER A 9 -21.23 -7.92 8.43
C SER A 9 -20.65 -7.93 9.84
N ARG A 10 -19.42 -7.39 10.02
CA ARG A 10 -18.64 -7.45 11.29
C ARG A 10 -18.27 -8.86 11.71
N LYS A 11 -18.17 -9.80 10.78
CA LYS A 11 -17.86 -11.21 11.03
C LYS A 11 -16.76 -11.71 10.09
N LYS A 12 -16.02 -12.75 10.51
CA LYS A 12 -15.21 -13.55 9.60
C LYS A 12 -16.13 -14.45 8.77
N GLU A 13 -16.05 -14.33 7.47
CA GLU A 13 -16.86 -15.08 6.51
C GLU A 13 -15.97 -15.88 5.56
N ILE A 14 -16.46 -17.03 5.13
CA ILE A 14 -15.80 -17.82 4.07
C ILE A 14 -15.85 -17.01 2.78
N PHE A 15 -14.67 -16.78 2.21
CA PHE A 15 -14.57 -16.08 0.94
C PHE A 15 -14.96 -16.99 -0.22
N LYS A 16 -15.91 -16.51 -1.04
CA LYS A 16 -16.30 -17.12 -2.30
C LYS A 16 -16.29 -16.07 -3.38
N PRO A 17 -15.48 -16.23 -4.45
CA PRO A 17 -15.45 -15.28 -5.55
C PRO A 17 -16.76 -15.30 -6.34
N ILE A 18 -17.16 -14.18 -6.93
CA ILE A 18 -18.33 -14.08 -7.81
C ILE A 18 -18.17 -14.97 -9.03
N LYS A 19 -16.95 -15.01 -9.58
CA LYS A 19 -16.59 -15.87 -10.71
C LYS A 19 -15.51 -16.86 -10.30
N LYS A 20 -15.75 -18.16 -10.46
CA LYS A 20 -14.77 -19.19 -10.14
C LYS A 20 -13.40 -18.89 -10.77
N GLY A 21 -12.34 -18.95 -9.97
CA GLY A 21 -10.96 -18.72 -10.41
C GLY A 21 -10.57 -17.25 -10.65
N GLN A 22 -11.52 -16.30 -10.59
CA GLN A 22 -11.25 -14.87 -10.82
C GLN A 22 -11.68 -14.03 -9.64
N ILE A 23 -10.90 -13.02 -9.28
CA ILE A 23 -11.20 -12.10 -8.19
C ILE A 23 -10.99 -10.66 -8.66
N LYS A 24 -11.94 -9.80 -8.33
CA LYS A 24 -11.91 -8.37 -8.63
C LYS A 24 -11.74 -7.58 -7.34
N ILE A 25 -10.68 -6.78 -7.28
CA ILE A 25 -10.35 -5.95 -6.12
C ILE A 25 -10.34 -4.48 -6.54
N TYR A 26 -11.02 -3.63 -5.80
CA TYR A 26 -10.83 -2.18 -5.83
C TYR A 26 -10.18 -1.72 -4.54
N SER A 27 -9.21 -0.83 -4.63
CA SER A 27 -8.61 -0.17 -3.48
C SER A 27 -8.53 1.33 -3.70
N CYS A 28 -8.90 2.11 -2.68
CA CYS A 28 -8.69 3.54 -2.72
C CYS A 28 -7.21 3.85 -2.80
N GLY A 29 -6.84 4.57 -3.86
CA GLY A 29 -5.47 4.99 -4.13
C GLY A 29 -5.12 6.34 -3.51
N PRO A 30 -3.98 6.94 -3.88
CA PRO A 30 -3.55 8.20 -3.31
C PRO A 30 -4.29 9.40 -3.89
N THR A 31 -4.54 10.42 -3.04
CA THR A 31 -4.69 11.79 -3.49
C THR A 31 -3.29 12.38 -3.65
N VAL A 32 -2.90 12.70 -4.88
CA VAL A 32 -1.50 13.00 -5.24
C VAL A 32 -1.14 14.48 -5.01
N TYR A 33 -1.25 14.93 -3.76
CA TYR A 33 -0.92 16.30 -3.34
C TYR A 33 0.40 16.40 -2.56
N ASP A 34 0.98 15.26 -2.17
CA ASP A 34 2.23 15.16 -1.42
C ASP A 34 2.80 13.74 -1.53
N PHE A 35 3.99 13.49 -0.98
CA PHE A 35 4.53 12.14 -0.82
C PHE A 35 3.64 11.29 0.08
N SER A 36 3.50 10.00 -0.24
CA SER A 36 2.79 9.05 0.62
C SER A 36 3.51 8.91 1.96
N HIS A 37 2.76 9.07 3.05
CA HIS A 37 3.31 8.77 4.37
C HIS A 37 3.25 7.27 4.68
N ILE A 38 4.01 6.84 5.68
CA ILE A 38 4.14 5.42 6.05
C ILE A 38 2.78 4.75 6.37
N GLY A 39 1.78 5.50 6.83
CA GLY A 39 0.43 5.01 7.06
C GLY A 39 -0.30 4.64 5.76
N ASN A 40 -0.16 5.45 4.69
CA ASN A 40 -0.70 5.10 3.37
C ASN A 40 0.01 3.85 2.82
N LEU A 41 1.34 3.80 2.97
CA LEU A 41 2.13 2.66 2.51
C LEU A 41 1.75 1.35 3.23
N ARG A 42 1.26 1.43 4.47
CA ARG A 42 0.69 0.27 5.18
C ARG A 42 -0.56 -0.26 4.48
N SER A 43 -1.46 0.62 4.07
CA SER A 43 -2.66 0.21 3.32
C SER A 43 -2.28 -0.47 2.00
N TYR A 44 -1.33 0.10 1.26
CA TYR A 44 -0.87 -0.50 -0.01
C TYR A 44 -0.13 -1.82 0.19
N ALA A 45 0.67 -1.95 1.26
CA ALA A 45 1.32 -3.21 1.61
C ALA A 45 0.29 -4.30 2.01
N PHE A 46 -0.76 -3.93 2.73
CA PHE A 46 -1.87 -4.83 3.05
C PHE A 46 -2.55 -5.36 1.78
N VAL A 47 -2.91 -4.47 0.85
CA VAL A 47 -3.54 -4.86 -0.42
C VAL A 47 -2.61 -5.75 -1.26
N ASP A 48 -1.30 -5.47 -1.23
CA ASP A 48 -0.30 -6.30 -1.92
C ASP A 48 -0.24 -7.73 -1.32
N ILE A 49 -0.27 -7.86 0.01
CA ILE A 49 -0.35 -9.16 0.68
C ILE A 49 -1.64 -9.91 0.31
N LEU A 50 -2.78 -9.23 0.36
CA LEU A 50 -4.07 -9.80 -0.06
C LEU A 50 -3.98 -10.34 -1.48
N ARG A 51 -3.53 -9.53 -2.42
CA ARG A 51 -3.39 -9.90 -3.82
C ARG A 51 -2.43 -11.06 -4.02
N ARG A 52 -1.23 -10.99 -3.42
CA ARG A 52 -0.21 -12.05 -3.52
C ARG A 52 -0.71 -13.38 -2.97
N TYR A 53 -1.43 -13.35 -1.86
CA TYR A 53 -1.98 -14.58 -1.29
C TYR A 53 -3.11 -15.16 -2.15
N LEU A 54 -3.98 -14.35 -2.71
CA LEU A 54 -5.00 -14.82 -3.66
C LEU A 54 -4.38 -15.42 -4.92
N GLU A 55 -3.32 -14.78 -5.45
CA GLU A 55 -2.55 -15.34 -6.59
C GLU A 55 -1.83 -16.65 -6.19
N TYR A 56 -1.27 -16.75 -4.99
CA TYR A 56 -0.70 -17.98 -4.42
C TYR A 56 -1.73 -19.12 -4.35
N LYS A 57 -2.98 -18.81 -4.00
CA LYS A 57 -4.11 -19.77 -4.02
C LYS A 57 -4.62 -20.09 -5.42
N GLY A 58 -3.97 -19.60 -6.47
CA GLY A 58 -4.28 -19.90 -7.88
C GLY A 58 -5.38 -19.04 -8.51
N TYR A 59 -5.81 -17.94 -7.85
CA TYR A 59 -6.78 -17.03 -8.44
C TYR A 59 -6.13 -16.03 -9.42
N GLN A 60 -6.84 -15.74 -10.50
CA GLN A 60 -6.54 -14.58 -11.35
C GLN A 60 -7.10 -13.31 -10.72
N VAL A 61 -6.25 -12.40 -10.30
CA VAL A 61 -6.65 -11.18 -9.59
C VAL A 61 -6.61 -9.97 -10.51
N LYS A 62 -7.78 -9.35 -10.75
CA LYS A 62 -7.91 -8.04 -11.38
C LYS A 62 -8.00 -6.97 -10.30
N HIS A 63 -6.92 -6.22 -10.10
CA HIS A 63 -6.82 -5.15 -9.10
C HIS A 63 -6.88 -3.79 -9.77
N VAL A 64 -7.76 -2.91 -9.29
CA VAL A 64 -7.88 -1.51 -9.72
C VAL A 64 -7.61 -0.61 -8.52
N MET A 65 -6.77 0.41 -8.71
CA MET A 65 -6.47 1.43 -7.71
C MET A 65 -6.52 2.80 -8.38
N ASN A 66 -7.36 3.71 -7.90
CA ASN A 66 -7.48 5.04 -8.49
C ASN A 66 -6.27 5.94 -8.19
N ILE A 67 -6.15 7.00 -8.96
CA ILE A 67 -5.33 8.17 -8.68
C ILE A 67 -6.26 9.38 -8.61
N THR A 68 -6.41 9.97 -7.42
CA THR A 68 -7.15 11.22 -7.26
C THR A 68 -6.23 12.40 -7.59
N ASP A 69 -6.32 12.86 -8.83
CA ASP A 69 -5.50 13.93 -9.39
C ASP A 69 -6.24 15.28 -9.48
N ILE A 70 -7.48 15.34 -9.00
CA ILE A 70 -8.26 16.57 -8.82
C ILE A 70 -9.01 16.52 -7.49
N ASP A 71 -8.62 17.40 -6.55
CA ASP A 71 -9.18 17.47 -5.19
C ASP A 71 -8.83 18.84 -4.60
N ASP A 72 -9.50 19.27 -3.53
CA ASP A 72 -9.21 20.55 -2.85
C ASP A 72 -7.73 20.69 -2.44
N LYS A 73 -7.10 19.59 -1.98
CA LYS A 73 -5.69 19.58 -1.57
C LYS A 73 -4.74 19.68 -2.77
N THR A 74 -5.02 18.96 -3.86
CA THR A 74 -4.19 19.02 -5.08
C THR A 74 -4.25 20.42 -5.71
N ILE A 75 -5.45 21.01 -5.76
CA ILE A 75 -5.68 22.36 -6.28
C ILE A 75 -4.96 23.41 -5.44
N LYS A 76 -5.12 23.35 -4.10
CA LYS A 76 -4.45 24.26 -3.16
C LYS A 76 -2.93 24.16 -3.27
N ASN A 77 -2.40 22.93 -3.19
CA ASN A 77 -0.94 22.72 -3.14
C ASN A 77 -0.27 23.01 -4.48
N SER A 78 -0.93 22.75 -5.61
CA SER A 78 -0.42 23.14 -6.94
C SER A 78 -0.31 24.66 -7.08
N LYS A 79 -1.25 25.43 -6.48
CA LYS A 79 -1.18 26.90 -6.43
C LYS A 79 0.01 27.37 -5.61
N VAL A 80 0.18 26.83 -4.38
CA VAL A 80 1.33 27.15 -3.52
C VAL A 80 2.66 26.81 -4.22
N ALA A 81 2.71 25.70 -4.93
CA ALA A 81 3.90 25.28 -5.69
C ALA A 81 4.11 26.07 -7.00
N LYS A 82 3.20 27.00 -7.35
CA LYS A 82 3.21 27.77 -8.62
C LYS A 82 3.30 26.84 -9.86
N MET A 83 2.63 25.69 -9.82
CA MET A 83 2.58 24.71 -10.90
C MET A 83 1.16 24.57 -11.46
N SER A 84 1.04 24.14 -12.72
CA SER A 84 -0.25 23.66 -13.23
C SER A 84 -0.70 22.44 -12.43
N LEU A 85 -2.03 22.24 -12.27
CA LEU A 85 -2.56 21.08 -11.54
C LEU A 85 -2.02 19.77 -12.15
N LYS A 86 -2.01 19.64 -13.46
CA LYS A 86 -1.50 18.48 -14.18
C LYS A 86 -0.04 18.16 -13.84
N ASN A 87 0.86 19.13 -14.00
CA ASN A 87 2.30 18.92 -13.74
C ASN A 87 2.56 18.57 -12.27
N PHE A 88 1.82 19.21 -11.37
CA PHE A 88 1.91 18.98 -9.93
C PHE A 88 1.50 17.55 -9.57
N THR A 89 0.33 17.11 -10.03
CA THR A 89 -0.19 15.77 -9.72
C THR A 89 0.60 14.66 -10.41
N GLU A 90 1.09 14.88 -11.64
CA GLU A 90 2.00 13.95 -12.32
C GLU A 90 3.33 13.75 -11.58
N LYS A 91 3.88 14.83 -10.98
CA LYS A 91 5.08 14.73 -10.14
C LYS A 91 4.85 13.73 -8.99
N TYR A 92 3.79 13.93 -8.19
CA TYR A 92 3.52 13.07 -7.03
C TYR A 92 3.03 11.68 -7.42
N THR A 93 2.37 11.53 -8.56
CA THR A 93 2.04 10.21 -9.13
C THR A 93 3.31 9.42 -9.45
N ARG A 94 4.33 10.04 -10.08
CA ARG A 94 5.62 9.37 -10.31
C ARG A 94 6.31 8.97 -9.01
N GLU A 95 6.28 9.83 -8.00
CA GLU A 95 6.87 9.56 -6.71
C GLU A 95 6.15 8.42 -5.96
N PHE A 96 4.82 8.36 -6.06
CA PHE A 96 4.02 7.25 -5.55
C PHE A 96 4.43 5.91 -6.18
N PHE A 97 4.59 5.83 -7.50
CA PHE A 97 5.04 4.60 -8.16
C PHE A 97 6.45 4.19 -7.76
N LYS A 98 7.36 5.13 -7.52
CA LYS A 98 8.70 4.84 -6.98
C LYS A 98 8.63 4.24 -5.56
N ASP A 99 7.72 4.75 -4.73
CA ASP A 99 7.51 4.20 -3.39
C ASP A 99 6.98 2.76 -3.43
N LEU A 100 6.01 2.46 -4.32
CA LEU A 100 5.51 1.10 -4.52
C LEU A 100 6.62 0.16 -5.00
N GLU A 101 7.42 0.58 -5.98
CA GLU A 101 8.54 -0.20 -6.52
C GLU A 101 9.58 -0.47 -5.44
N THR A 102 9.97 0.56 -4.69
CA THR A 102 10.95 0.45 -3.61
C THR A 102 10.51 -0.56 -2.54
N LEU A 103 9.22 -0.59 -2.19
CA LEU A 103 8.65 -1.54 -1.24
C LEU A 103 8.27 -2.89 -1.86
N ASN A 104 8.60 -3.13 -3.14
CA ASN A 104 8.22 -4.34 -3.87
C ASN A 104 6.71 -4.62 -3.81
N ILE A 105 5.88 -3.58 -3.88
CA ILE A 105 4.43 -3.68 -4.00
C ILE A 105 4.07 -3.91 -5.48
N LYS A 106 3.29 -4.95 -5.78
CA LYS A 106 2.86 -5.27 -7.15
C LYS A 106 1.97 -4.15 -7.70
N LYS A 107 2.26 -3.71 -8.94
CA LYS A 107 1.42 -2.74 -9.64
C LYS A 107 0.01 -3.29 -9.84
N ALA A 108 -1.02 -2.47 -9.60
CA ALA A 108 -2.39 -2.83 -9.93
C ALA A 108 -2.55 -3.06 -11.44
N SER A 109 -3.63 -3.73 -11.84
CA SER A 109 -3.93 -3.95 -13.26
C SER A 109 -4.26 -2.65 -13.98
N TYR A 110 -4.88 -1.69 -13.25
CA TYR A 110 -5.25 -0.37 -13.75
C TYR A 110 -5.09 0.68 -12.65
N TYR A 111 -4.67 1.88 -13.08
CA TYR A 111 -4.61 3.08 -12.24
C TYR A 111 -5.39 4.22 -12.90
N PRO A 112 -6.75 4.15 -12.90
CA PRO A 112 -7.54 5.23 -13.48
C PRO A 112 -7.37 6.53 -12.71
N LYS A 113 -7.22 7.64 -13.45
CA LYS A 113 -7.19 8.99 -12.87
C LYS A 113 -8.60 9.59 -12.83
N ALA A 114 -8.90 10.37 -11.82
CA ALA A 114 -10.18 11.05 -11.69
C ALA A 114 -10.46 11.95 -12.91
N THR A 115 -9.45 12.74 -13.35
CA THR A 115 -9.59 13.65 -14.51
C THR A 115 -9.86 12.94 -15.83
N GLU A 116 -9.51 11.66 -15.97
CA GLU A 116 -9.75 10.85 -17.17
C GLU A 116 -11.15 10.22 -17.20
N ASN A 117 -11.95 10.36 -16.13
CA ASN A 117 -13.25 9.71 -15.98
C ASN A 117 -14.42 10.68 -15.73
N ILE A 118 -14.22 11.95 -16.05
CA ILE A 118 -15.20 13.03 -15.81
C ILE A 118 -16.52 12.80 -16.58
N GLN A 119 -16.45 12.35 -17.83
CA GLN A 119 -17.64 12.14 -18.65
C GLN A 119 -18.51 11.01 -18.08
N GLU A 120 -17.89 9.97 -17.56
CA GLU A 120 -18.57 8.87 -16.87
C GLU A 120 -19.21 9.37 -15.55
N MET A 121 -18.52 10.22 -14.80
CA MET A 121 -19.05 10.83 -13.58
C MET A 121 -20.28 11.71 -13.89
N ILE A 122 -20.24 12.49 -14.96
CA ILE A 122 -21.39 13.30 -15.41
C ILE A 122 -22.56 12.41 -15.78
N LYS A 123 -22.34 11.34 -16.56
CA LYS A 123 -23.39 10.37 -16.92
C LYS A 123 -24.00 9.70 -15.69
N PHE A 124 -23.14 9.28 -14.77
CA PHE A 124 -23.53 8.63 -13.51
C PHE A 124 -24.43 9.57 -12.68
N THR A 125 -24.02 10.81 -12.49
CA THR A 125 -24.77 11.81 -11.71
C THR A 125 -26.12 12.14 -12.35
N LYS A 126 -26.19 12.28 -13.68
CA LYS A 126 -27.47 12.47 -14.40
C LYS A 126 -28.45 11.34 -14.15
N VAL A 127 -27.97 10.09 -14.04
CA VAL A 127 -28.84 8.95 -13.72
C VAL A 127 -29.33 9.02 -12.27
N LEU A 128 -28.46 9.42 -11.32
CA LEU A 128 -28.88 9.61 -9.92
C LEU A 128 -29.95 10.69 -9.79
N GLU A 129 -29.80 11.83 -10.48
CA GLU A 129 -30.84 12.88 -10.51
C GLU A 129 -32.14 12.35 -11.09
N LYS A 130 -32.11 11.67 -12.25
CA LYS A 130 -33.29 11.09 -12.86
C LYS A 130 -34.04 10.11 -11.96
N LYS A 131 -33.31 9.44 -11.07
CA LYS A 131 -33.87 8.49 -10.09
C LYS A 131 -34.28 9.14 -8.77
N GLY A 132 -34.11 10.45 -8.60
CA GLY A 132 -34.46 11.18 -7.39
C GLY A 132 -33.46 11.09 -6.24
N TYR A 133 -32.26 10.52 -6.46
CA TYR A 133 -31.19 10.41 -5.45
C TYR A 133 -30.24 11.61 -5.40
N ALA A 134 -30.35 12.54 -6.33
CA ALA A 134 -29.48 13.70 -6.37
C ALA A 134 -30.24 14.95 -6.82
N TYR A 135 -29.82 16.09 -6.31
CA TYR A 135 -30.39 17.41 -6.61
C TYR A 135 -29.31 18.44 -6.88
N GLU A 136 -29.65 19.46 -7.68
CA GLU A 136 -28.81 20.63 -7.90
C GLU A 136 -29.21 21.77 -6.97
N LYS A 137 -28.20 22.43 -6.38
CA LYS A 137 -28.41 23.66 -5.64
C LYS A 137 -27.19 24.59 -5.83
N LEU A 138 -27.45 25.80 -6.31
CA LEU A 138 -26.42 26.84 -6.56
C LEU A 138 -25.24 26.35 -7.39
N HIS A 139 -25.52 25.62 -8.48
CA HIS A 139 -24.54 25.03 -9.39
C HIS A 139 -23.63 23.95 -8.76
N SER A 140 -24.00 23.40 -7.63
CA SER A 140 -23.39 22.18 -7.06
C SER A 140 -24.43 21.08 -7.08
N VAL A 141 -23.99 19.81 -7.18
CA VAL A 141 -24.87 18.64 -7.19
C VAL A 141 -24.59 17.81 -5.95
N TYR A 142 -25.63 17.49 -5.23
CA TYR A 142 -25.59 16.75 -3.98
C TYR A 142 -26.32 15.43 -4.10
N PHE A 143 -25.86 14.44 -3.37
CA PHE A 143 -26.57 13.20 -3.15
C PHE A 143 -27.45 13.38 -1.91
N ASP A 144 -28.73 13.10 -2.05
CA ASP A 144 -29.70 13.12 -0.97
C ASP A 144 -29.67 11.78 -0.23
N ILE A 145 -29.08 11.79 0.97
CA ILE A 145 -28.97 10.57 1.76
C ILE A 145 -30.32 10.06 2.30
N SER A 146 -31.33 10.93 2.39
CA SER A 146 -32.65 10.57 2.90
C SER A 146 -33.38 9.62 1.97
N GLU A 147 -33.13 9.72 0.66
CA GLU A 147 -33.69 8.85 -0.35
C GLU A 147 -33.06 7.45 -0.38
N PHE A 148 -31.87 7.27 0.25
CA PHE A 148 -31.20 5.97 0.30
C PHE A 148 -31.44 5.27 1.65
N LYS A 149 -32.49 4.49 1.78
CA LYS A 149 -32.95 3.84 3.02
C LYS A 149 -31.87 3.06 3.80
N ASN A 150 -30.86 2.53 3.11
CA ASN A 150 -29.81 1.71 3.71
C ASN A 150 -28.53 2.49 4.02
N TYR A 151 -28.58 3.83 4.07
CA TYR A 151 -27.42 4.63 4.43
C TYR A 151 -26.96 4.35 5.87
N GLY A 152 -25.65 4.24 6.07
CA GLY A 152 -25.08 3.88 7.38
C GLY A 152 -24.88 2.37 7.61
N LYS A 153 -25.20 1.51 6.63
CA LYS A 153 -25.07 0.04 6.81
C LYS A 153 -23.64 -0.46 7.01
N LEU A 154 -22.64 0.22 6.45
CA LEU A 154 -21.22 -0.14 6.61
C LEU A 154 -20.65 0.46 7.90
N SER A 155 -20.89 1.75 8.12
CA SER A 155 -20.31 2.51 9.23
C SER A 155 -21.01 2.24 10.56
N ARG A 156 -22.27 1.83 10.53
CA ARG A 156 -23.18 1.70 11.68
C ARG A 156 -23.39 3.04 12.40
N ILE A 157 -23.27 4.14 11.66
CA ILE A 157 -23.47 5.47 12.21
C ILE A 157 -24.96 5.74 12.40
N ASP A 158 -25.32 6.26 13.57
CA ASP A 158 -26.66 6.76 13.84
C ASP A 158 -26.68 8.26 13.51
N LEU A 159 -27.22 8.60 12.32
CA LEU A 159 -27.28 9.97 11.85
C LEU A 159 -28.10 10.90 12.75
N LYS A 160 -29.05 10.36 13.53
CA LYS A 160 -29.90 11.13 14.44
C LYS A 160 -29.14 11.59 15.70
N LYS A 161 -28.13 10.83 16.11
CA LYS A 161 -27.31 11.12 17.32
C LYS A 161 -26.06 11.94 17.05
N ASN A 162 -25.62 12.07 15.80
CA ASN A 162 -24.43 12.82 15.46
C ASN A 162 -24.73 14.32 15.33
N LYS A 163 -24.04 15.11 16.14
CA LYS A 163 -24.04 16.57 15.97
C LYS A 163 -23.51 16.92 14.57
N PRO A 164 -24.18 17.83 13.83
CA PRO A 164 -23.66 18.33 12.58
C PRO A 164 -22.23 18.85 12.78
N GLY A 165 -21.28 18.38 11.96
CA GLY A 165 -19.89 18.84 12.01
C GLY A 165 -18.87 17.88 12.61
N ALA A 166 -19.24 16.80 13.30
CA ALA A 166 -18.24 15.95 13.97
C ALA A 166 -17.45 15.03 13.02
N ARG A 167 -17.95 14.68 11.83
CA ARG A 167 -17.29 13.88 10.77
C ARG A 167 -17.94 14.00 9.39
N VAL A 168 -18.83 14.95 9.19
CA VAL A 168 -19.40 15.24 7.87
C VAL A 168 -18.45 16.20 7.18
N ASP A 169 -18.16 16.01 5.89
CA ASP A 169 -17.45 17.00 5.10
C ASP A 169 -18.18 18.34 5.24
N LEU A 170 -17.60 19.24 6.02
CA LEU A 170 -18.04 20.63 6.10
C LEU A 170 -17.64 21.30 4.78
N ASP A 171 -18.36 20.94 3.72
CA ASP A 171 -18.28 21.70 2.50
C ASP A 171 -18.81 23.10 2.79
N GLU A 172 -18.07 24.13 2.39
CA GLU A 172 -18.47 25.55 2.43
C GLU A 172 -19.70 25.84 1.53
N TYR A 173 -20.46 24.79 1.14
CA TYR A 173 -21.57 24.83 0.19
C TYR A 173 -22.90 24.69 0.91
N GLN A 174 -23.91 25.33 0.38
CA GLN A 174 -25.28 25.25 0.91
C GLN A 174 -25.91 23.94 0.50
N LYS A 175 -26.13 23.04 1.45
CA LYS A 175 -26.84 21.76 1.31
C LYS A 175 -28.26 21.90 1.82
N ASP A 176 -29.17 21.05 1.38
CA ASP A 176 -30.53 20.98 1.95
C ASP A 176 -30.50 20.31 3.32
N ALA A 177 -29.70 19.26 3.47
CA ALA A 177 -29.46 18.63 4.75
C ALA A 177 -27.94 18.51 5.04
N PRO A 178 -27.50 18.66 6.31
CA PRO A 178 -26.09 18.55 6.68
C PRO A 178 -25.44 17.21 6.33
N GLY A 179 -26.24 16.14 6.22
CA GLY A 179 -25.79 14.79 5.91
C GLY A 179 -25.49 14.55 4.44
N ASP A 180 -26.06 15.36 3.55
CA ASP A 180 -25.89 15.20 2.10
C ASP A 180 -24.42 15.45 1.70
N PHE A 181 -23.98 14.78 0.64
CA PHE A 181 -22.61 14.91 0.18
C PHE A 181 -22.54 15.29 -1.29
N THR A 182 -21.44 15.94 -1.66
CA THR A 182 -21.29 16.55 -2.96
C THR A 182 -20.88 15.52 -4.02
N LEU A 183 -21.61 15.46 -5.12
CA LEU A 183 -21.25 14.73 -6.36
C LEU A 183 -20.45 15.62 -7.30
N PHE A 184 -20.89 16.86 -7.50
CA PHE A 184 -20.15 17.89 -8.24
C PHE A 184 -20.15 19.20 -7.48
N LYS A 185 -18.99 19.82 -7.34
CA LYS A 185 -18.80 21.13 -6.69
C LYS A 185 -18.71 22.22 -7.74
N ARG A 186 -19.40 23.34 -7.54
CA ARG A 186 -19.19 24.56 -8.31
C ARG A 186 -17.73 25.00 -8.19
N SER A 187 -17.08 25.26 -9.32
CA SER A 187 -15.68 25.72 -9.31
C SER A 187 -15.60 27.14 -8.76
N LYS A 188 -14.64 27.37 -7.87
CA LYS A 188 -14.37 28.69 -7.25
C LYS A 188 -13.73 29.65 -8.29
N LEU A 189 -13.81 30.93 -8.05
CA LEU A 189 -13.28 31.95 -8.99
C LEU A 189 -11.80 31.74 -9.32
N ASP A 190 -10.99 31.36 -8.33
CA ASP A 190 -9.57 31.05 -8.53
C ASP A 190 -9.37 29.79 -9.43
N GLU A 191 -10.19 28.77 -9.25
CA GLU A 191 -10.18 27.57 -10.07
C GLU A 191 -10.56 27.88 -11.52
N LEU A 192 -11.58 28.73 -11.73
CA LEU A 192 -11.99 29.20 -13.04
C LEU A 192 -10.86 29.97 -13.77
N LYS A 193 -10.19 30.88 -13.06
CA LYS A 193 -9.03 31.62 -13.61
C LYS A 193 -7.87 30.70 -14.01
N ARG A 194 -7.74 29.55 -13.35
CA ARG A 194 -6.71 28.55 -13.63
C ARG A 194 -7.14 27.45 -14.61
N GLY A 195 -8.37 27.54 -15.16
CA GLY A 195 -8.92 26.52 -16.07
C GLY A 195 -9.25 25.19 -15.40
N ILE A 196 -9.46 25.17 -14.05
CA ILE A 196 -9.74 23.95 -13.29
C ILE A 196 -11.27 23.84 -13.14
N PHE A 197 -11.94 23.42 -14.18
CA PHE A 197 -13.37 23.16 -14.23
C PHE A 197 -13.73 22.28 -15.41
N TYR A 198 -14.92 21.70 -15.33
CA TYR A 198 -15.56 20.99 -16.44
C TYR A 198 -16.91 21.61 -16.73
N GLN A 199 -17.18 21.90 -18.01
CA GLN A 199 -18.46 22.45 -18.43
C GLN A 199 -19.53 21.35 -18.45
N THR A 200 -20.61 21.57 -17.72
CA THR A 200 -21.72 20.61 -17.57
C THR A 200 -23.07 21.34 -17.68
N LYS A 201 -24.20 20.61 -17.61
CA LYS A 201 -25.51 21.22 -17.49
C LYS A 201 -25.70 22.02 -16.19
N TRP A 202 -24.91 21.70 -15.14
CA TRP A 202 -24.91 22.39 -13.84
C TRP A 202 -23.95 23.61 -13.81
N GLY A 203 -23.36 23.95 -14.94
CA GLY A 203 -22.37 25.01 -15.07
C GLY A 203 -20.94 24.49 -15.02
N LYS A 204 -20.02 25.34 -14.55
CA LYS A 204 -18.59 25.05 -14.42
C LYS A 204 -18.32 24.39 -13.06
N VAL A 205 -18.09 23.09 -13.07
CA VAL A 205 -17.98 22.26 -11.85
C VAL A 205 -16.75 21.37 -11.84
N ARG A 206 -16.44 20.78 -10.71
CA ARG A 206 -15.44 19.72 -10.53
C ARG A 206 -16.02 18.56 -9.71
N PRO A 207 -15.50 17.32 -9.86
CA PRO A 207 -16.06 16.17 -9.16
C PRO A 207 -15.88 16.27 -7.64
N GLY A 208 -16.80 15.65 -6.91
CA GLY A 208 -16.69 15.34 -5.51
C GLY A 208 -15.88 14.05 -5.30
N TRP A 209 -15.13 13.98 -4.23
CA TRP A 209 -14.19 12.89 -3.94
C TRP A 209 -14.83 11.49 -3.90
N HIS A 210 -16.07 11.36 -3.42
CA HIS A 210 -16.75 10.07 -3.30
C HIS A 210 -17.20 9.52 -4.64
N LEU A 211 -17.53 10.39 -5.60
CA LEU A 211 -18.02 10.03 -6.92
C LEU A 211 -16.96 9.30 -7.75
N GLU A 212 -15.70 9.66 -7.56
CA GLU A 212 -14.56 9.12 -8.33
C GLU A 212 -14.46 7.60 -8.20
N CYS A 213 -14.40 7.09 -6.97
CA CYS A 213 -14.23 5.67 -6.69
C CYS A 213 -15.44 4.84 -7.13
N SER A 214 -16.66 5.35 -6.93
CA SER A 214 -17.88 4.69 -7.41
C SER A 214 -17.88 4.50 -8.93
N VAL A 215 -17.57 5.56 -9.67
CA VAL A 215 -17.59 5.52 -11.13
C VAL A 215 -16.45 4.67 -11.69
N MET A 216 -15.22 4.86 -11.19
CA MET A 216 -14.07 4.12 -11.66
C MET A 216 -14.14 2.64 -11.33
N SER A 217 -14.59 2.27 -10.12
CA SER A 217 -14.75 0.85 -9.79
C SER A 217 -15.79 0.16 -10.67
N ILE A 218 -16.94 0.78 -10.88
CA ILE A 218 -17.99 0.22 -11.76
C ILE A 218 -17.52 0.10 -13.21
N LYS A 219 -16.82 1.10 -13.73
CA LYS A 219 -16.29 1.10 -15.10
C LYS A 219 -15.32 -0.06 -15.34
N TYR A 220 -14.41 -0.31 -14.40
CA TYR A 220 -13.33 -1.30 -14.59
C TYR A 220 -13.67 -2.70 -14.07
N LEU A 221 -14.52 -2.81 -13.04
CA LEU A 221 -14.83 -4.08 -12.38
C LEU A 221 -16.27 -4.55 -12.57
N GLY A 222 -17.18 -3.64 -12.98
CA GLY A 222 -18.60 -3.91 -13.16
C GLY A 222 -19.45 -3.51 -11.95
N LYS A 223 -20.77 -3.71 -12.06
CA LYS A 223 -21.77 -3.22 -11.09
C LYS A 223 -21.62 -3.84 -9.70
N THR A 224 -21.08 -5.06 -9.63
CA THR A 224 -20.77 -5.80 -8.40
C THR A 224 -19.40 -6.43 -8.54
N PHE A 225 -18.56 -6.36 -7.50
CA PHE A 225 -17.25 -6.99 -7.48
C PHE A 225 -16.91 -7.58 -6.09
N ASP A 226 -15.82 -8.34 -6.01
CA ASP A 226 -15.57 -9.22 -4.88
C ASP A 226 -15.13 -8.47 -3.62
N ILE A 227 -14.09 -7.62 -3.72
CA ILE A 227 -13.42 -7.03 -2.57
C ILE A 227 -13.17 -5.54 -2.79
N HIS A 228 -13.54 -4.71 -1.81
CA HIS A 228 -13.11 -3.31 -1.70
C HIS A 228 -12.27 -3.12 -0.45
N THR A 229 -11.16 -2.38 -0.57
CA THR A 229 -10.22 -2.16 0.54
C THR A 229 -9.91 -0.69 0.76
N GLY A 230 -9.59 -0.35 2.02
CA GLY A 230 -9.12 0.98 2.41
C GLY A 230 -8.68 1.03 3.87
N GLY A 231 -8.31 2.21 4.36
CA GLY A 231 -8.11 2.46 5.79
C GLY A 231 -9.44 2.53 6.54
N VAL A 232 -9.44 2.28 7.84
CA VAL A 232 -10.65 2.41 8.68
C VAL A 232 -11.23 3.83 8.70
N ASP A 233 -10.42 4.84 8.41
CA ASP A 233 -10.82 6.23 8.25
C ASP A 233 -11.69 6.47 7.01
N LEU A 234 -11.63 5.58 6.01
CA LEU A 234 -12.46 5.63 4.82
C LEU A 234 -13.84 4.99 5.01
N ILE A 235 -14.07 4.21 6.07
CA ILE A 235 -15.37 3.57 6.32
C ILE A 235 -16.48 4.62 6.29
N PHE A 236 -16.25 5.74 6.97
CA PHE A 236 -17.16 6.88 6.97
C PHE A 236 -16.39 8.19 6.84
N PRO A 237 -16.81 9.10 5.97
CA PRO A 237 -18.01 8.99 5.10
C PRO A 237 -17.76 8.29 3.74
N HIS A 238 -16.48 8.08 3.31
CA HIS A 238 -16.12 7.77 1.93
C HIS A 238 -16.78 6.49 1.38
N HIS A 239 -16.51 5.34 2.01
CA HIS A 239 -17.03 4.05 1.53
C HIS A 239 -18.55 3.91 1.74
N GLU A 240 -19.11 4.54 2.78
CA GLU A 240 -20.56 4.61 2.95
C GLU A 240 -21.21 5.36 1.79
N ASN A 241 -20.62 6.50 1.40
CA ASN A 241 -21.08 7.30 0.27
C ASN A 241 -20.91 6.56 -1.06
N GLU A 242 -19.82 5.80 -1.24
CA GLU A 242 -19.65 4.95 -2.42
C GLU A 242 -20.74 3.87 -2.53
N ILE A 243 -21.12 3.26 -1.40
CA ILE A 243 -22.23 2.29 -1.37
C ILE A 243 -23.52 2.96 -1.81
N ALA A 244 -23.85 4.11 -1.20
CA ALA A 244 -25.10 4.81 -1.49
C ALA A 244 -25.20 5.17 -2.96
N GLN A 245 -24.19 5.83 -3.54
CA GLN A 245 -24.15 6.20 -4.95
C GLN A 245 -24.23 4.99 -5.89
N SER A 246 -23.42 3.97 -5.61
CA SER A 246 -23.28 2.82 -6.51
C SER A 246 -24.52 1.95 -6.53
N GLU A 247 -25.13 1.71 -5.35
CA GLU A 247 -26.34 0.90 -5.25
C GLU A 247 -27.59 1.67 -5.74
N ALA A 248 -27.70 2.97 -5.49
CA ALA A 248 -28.71 3.83 -6.08
C ALA A 248 -28.63 3.84 -7.62
N TYR A 249 -27.41 3.96 -8.16
CA TYR A 249 -27.18 3.95 -9.61
C TYR A 249 -27.51 2.60 -10.24
N THR A 250 -27.01 1.50 -9.68
CA THR A 250 -27.06 0.16 -10.31
C THR A 250 -28.30 -0.65 -9.95
N GLY A 251 -28.93 -0.38 -8.81
CA GLY A 251 -29.96 -1.23 -8.19
C GLY A 251 -29.43 -2.58 -7.70
N LYS A 252 -28.12 -2.74 -7.57
CA LYS A 252 -27.46 -4.00 -7.19
C LYS A 252 -26.49 -3.78 -6.03
N LYS A 253 -26.25 -4.85 -5.25
CA LYS A 253 -25.17 -4.84 -4.24
C LYS A 253 -23.85 -4.43 -4.87
N PHE A 254 -23.15 -3.46 -4.28
CA PHE A 254 -21.94 -2.90 -4.83
C PHE A 254 -20.74 -3.83 -4.64
N VAL A 255 -20.47 -4.25 -3.39
CA VAL A 255 -19.28 -5.04 -3.03
C VAL A 255 -19.67 -6.19 -2.09
N ASN A 256 -19.04 -7.36 -2.25
CA ASN A 256 -19.29 -8.49 -1.37
C ASN A 256 -18.49 -8.41 -0.07
N PHE A 257 -17.19 -8.08 -0.13
CA PHE A 257 -16.31 -8.01 1.03
C PHE A 257 -15.65 -6.64 1.15
N TRP A 258 -15.81 -6.02 2.31
CA TRP A 258 -15.18 -4.77 2.71
C TRP A 258 -14.06 -5.05 3.70
N LEU A 259 -12.81 -4.84 3.31
CA LEU A 259 -11.64 -5.09 4.14
C LEU A 259 -10.94 -3.77 4.48
N HIS A 260 -10.83 -3.46 5.77
CA HIS A 260 -10.22 -2.21 6.24
C HIS A 260 -9.03 -2.47 7.13
N ASN A 261 -7.92 -1.80 6.84
CA ASN A 261 -6.74 -1.83 7.69
C ASN A 261 -6.77 -0.71 8.73
N GLU A 262 -6.27 -1.03 9.93
CA GLU A 262 -6.17 -0.10 11.04
C GLU A 262 -5.04 0.93 10.87
N HIS A 263 -5.14 2.01 11.67
CA HIS A 263 -4.19 3.11 11.68
C HIS A 263 -2.77 2.69 12.05
N LEU A 264 -1.80 3.43 11.52
CA LEU A 264 -0.42 3.41 11.95
C LEU A 264 -0.17 4.60 12.88
N LEU A 265 0.35 4.31 14.07
CA LEU A 265 0.82 5.29 15.04
C LEU A 265 2.33 5.47 14.89
N VAL A 266 2.83 6.61 15.31
CA VAL A 266 4.26 6.89 15.41
C VAL A 266 4.56 7.35 16.84
N GLU A 267 5.44 6.62 17.52
CA GLU A 267 5.77 6.84 18.94
C GLU A 267 4.48 6.96 19.80
N GLY A 268 3.52 6.04 19.57
CA GLY A 268 2.26 5.97 20.31
C GLY A 268 1.20 7.01 19.92
N LYS A 269 1.50 7.94 19.03
CA LYS A 269 0.61 9.05 18.64
C LYS A 269 0.14 8.92 17.19
N LYS A 270 -1.03 9.49 16.90
CA LYS A 270 -1.48 9.62 15.49
C LYS A 270 -0.50 10.51 14.72
N MET A 271 -0.17 10.11 13.48
CA MET A 271 0.69 10.93 12.62
C MET A 271 0.06 12.29 12.30
N SER A 272 0.85 13.34 12.43
CA SER A 272 0.47 14.70 12.09
C SER A 272 1.72 15.51 11.72
N LYS A 273 1.61 16.37 10.70
CA LYS A 273 2.69 17.30 10.33
C LYS A 273 2.99 18.28 11.46
N SER A 274 1.96 18.71 12.19
CA SER A 274 2.11 19.65 13.33
C SER A 274 2.84 19.04 14.53
N LEU A 275 2.78 17.71 14.70
CA LEU A 275 3.50 17.00 15.76
C LEU A 275 4.93 16.60 15.36
N GLY A 276 5.37 16.89 14.13
CA GLY A 276 6.69 16.51 13.65
C GLY A 276 6.94 14.99 13.53
N ASN A 277 5.89 14.18 13.68
CA ASN A 277 5.96 12.71 13.64
C ASN A 277 5.46 12.12 12.31
N PHE A 278 5.47 12.92 11.26
CA PHE A 278 5.07 12.53 9.91
C PHE A 278 6.29 12.01 9.14
N TYR A 279 6.28 10.73 8.76
CA TYR A 279 7.38 10.11 8.03
C TYR A 279 6.91 9.56 6.69
N THR A 280 7.68 9.88 5.64
CA THR A 280 7.60 9.25 4.32
C THR A 280 8.57 8.07 4.24
N LEU A 281 8.46 7.25 3.18
CA LEU A 281 9.44 6.19 2.90
C LEU A 281 10.87 6.75 2.81
N ARG A 282 11.01 7.89 2.12
CA ARG A 282 12.31 8.56 1.90
C ARG A 282 12.99 8.96 3.21
N ASP A 283 12.21 9.43 4.18
CA ASP A 283 12.74 9.83 5.49
C ASP A 283 13.32 8.62 6.23
N LEU A 284 12.63 7.48 6.17
CA LEU A 284 13.11 6.25 6.81
C LEU A 284 14.34 5.67 6.09
N LEU A 285 14.36 5.71 4.75
CA LEU A 285 15.53 5.29 3.97
C LEU A 285 16.75 6.19 4.23
N LYS A 286 16.56 7.52 4.30
CA LYS A 286 17.63 8.48 4.66
C LYS A 286 18.18 8.24 6.06
N LYS A 287 17.36 7.77 7.00
CA LYS A 287 17.79 7.35 8.34
C LYS A 287 18.54 6.01 8.36
N GLY A 288 18.75 5.37 7.20
CA GLY A 288 19.52 4.13 7.06
C GLY A 288 18.72 2.83 7.22
N TYR A 289 17.39 2.89 7.34
CA TYR A 289 16.58 1.67 7.37
C TYR A 289 16.44 1.08 5.98
N SER A 290 16.63 -0.23 5.83
CA SER A 290 16.44 -0.91 4.55
C SER A 290 14.95 -0.98 4.20
N TRP A 291 14.63 -0.98 2.90
CA TRP A 291 13.25 -1.15 2.43
C TRP A 291 12.63 -2.47 2.91
N ARG A 292 13.43 -3.53 3.05
CA ARG A 292 12.98 -4.82 3.58
C ARG A 292 12.56 -4.72 5.05
N ALA A 293 13.33 -4.00 5.87
CA ALA A 293 12.96 -3.77 7.27
C ALA A 293 11.67 -2.95 7.39
N ILE A 294 11.51 -1.95 6.52
CA ILE A 294 10.30 -1.13 6.46
C ILE A 294 9.11 -1.98 6.01
N ARG A 295 9.23 -2.74 4.91
CA ARG A 295 8.17 -3.64 4.45
C ARG A 295 7.82 -4.69 5.50
N TYR A 296 8.82 -5.32 6.12
CA TYR A 296 8.60 -6.28 7.22
C TYR A 296 7.79 -5.63 8.34
N PHE A 297 8.14 -4.42 8.75
CA PHE A 297 7.39 -3.67 9.75
C PHE A 297 5.91 -3.47 9.35
N LEU A 298 5.65 -3.07 8.09
CA LEU A 298 4.30 -2.80 7.60
C LEU A 298 3.38 -4.05 7.64
N ILE A 299 3.96 -5.24 7.51
CA ILE A 299 3.23 -6.52 7.48
C ILE A 299 3.40 -7.34 8.78
N SER A 300 4.15 -6.86 9.76
CA SER A 300 4.47 -7.61 10.99
C SER A 300 3.30 -7.72 11.96
N ASN A 301 2.31 -6.86 11.85
CA ASN A 301 1.08 -6.91 12.64
C ASN A 301 -0.11 -7.24 11.73
N HIS A 302 -1.11 -7.90 12.31
CA HIS A 302 -2.37 -8.12 11.60
C HIS A 302 -2.96 -6.80 11.09
N TYR A 303 -3.46 -6.78 9.85
CA TYR A 303 -3.93 -5.54 9.22
C TYR A 303 -5.02 -4.80 10.02
N LYS A 304 -5.85 -5.53 10.77
CA LYS A 304 -6.90 -4.98 11.65
C LYS A 304 -6.39 -4.47 13.00
N GLN A 305 -5.12 -4.61 13.31
CA GLN A 305 -4.53 -4.10 14.56
C GLN A 305 -3.80 -2.80 14.31
N LYS A 306 -3.89 -1.86 15.25
CA LYS A 306 -3.05 -0.65 15.22
C LYS A 306 -1.58 -1.06 15.27
N THR A 307 -0.77 -0.42 14.45
CA THR A 307 0.67 -0.66 14.41
C THR A 307 1.38 0.60 14.87
N ASN A 308 2.34 0.44 15.77
CA ASN A 308 3.11 1.57 16.29
C ASN A 308 4.54 1.54 15.73
N LEU A 309 4.87 2.53 14.92
CA LEU A 309 6.22 2.73 14.41
C LEU A 309 7.06 3.40 15.49
N THR A 310 8.09 2.69 15.93
CA THR A 310 9.20 3.25 16.70
C THR A 310 10.51 2.92 16.00
N PHE A 311 11.54 3.74 16.21
CA PHE A 311 12.85 3.44 15.62
C PHE A 311 13.46 2.14 16.19
N LYS A 312 13.13 1.80 17.44
CA LYS A 312 13.48 0.51 18.05
C LYS A 312 12.84 -0.67 17.29
N THR A 313 11.55 -0.55 16.95
CA THR A 313 10.83 -1.58 16.19
C THR A 313 11.46 -1.77 14.81
N LEU A 314 11.73 -0.70 14.06
CA LEU A 314 12.38 -0.78 12.75
C LEU A 314 13.78 -1.42 12.82
N LYS A 315 14.57 -1.08 13.85
CA LYS A 315 15.87 -1.72 14.09
C LYS A 315 15.73 -3.23 14.34
N ASN A 316 14.72 -3.65 15.09
CA ASN A 316 14.43 -5.07 15.34
C ASN A 316 14.00 -5.80 14.06
N MET A 317 13.20 -5.16 13.18
CA MET A 317 12.85 -5.72 11.87
C MET A 317 14.11 -5.90 11.00
N GLY A 318 15.04 -4.94 11.03
CA GLY A 318 16.34 -5.08 10.36
C GLY A 318 17.12 -6.29 10.88
N LYS A 319 17.20 -6.48 12.21
CA LYS A 319 17.86 -7.66 12.80
C LYS A 319 17.19 -8.98 12.39
N ALA A 320 15.85 -9.00 12.29
CA ALA A 320 15.12 -10.18 11.82
C ALA A 320 15.50 -10.54 10.37
N ILE A 321 15.59 -9.57 9.49
CA ILE A 321 16.05 -9.77 8.10
C ILE A 321 17.49 -10.28 8.07
N GLU A 322 18.40 -9.73 8.88
CA GLU A 322 19.79 -10.20 8.95
C GLU A 322 19.88 -11.65 9.48
N ARG A 323 19.03 -12.07 10.40
CA ARG A 323 18.95 -13.47 10.85
C ARG A 323 18.55 -14.41 9.73
N ILE A 324 17.54 -14.03 8.93
CA ILE A 324 17.11 -14.81 7.76
C ILE A 324 18.28 -14.88 6.76
N LYS A 325 18.95 -13.76 6.49
CA LYS A 325 20.10 -13.70 5.59
C LYS A 325 21.23 -14.64 6.04
N ALA A 326 21.60 -14.60 7.32
CA ALA A 326 22.64 -15.47 7.86
C ALA A 326 22.29 -16.96 7.69
N PHE A 327 21.03 -17.33 7.90
CA PHE A 327 20.56 -18.68 7.64
C PHE A 327 20.68 -19.07 6.15
N LEU A 328 20.24 -18.20 5.26
CA LEU A 328 20.30 -18.46 3.82
C LEU A 328 21.77 -18.59 3.34
N GLU A 329 22.67 -17.74 3.84
CA GLU A 329 24.11 -17.83 3.54
C GLU A 329 24.76 -19.12 4.08
N LYS A 330 24.30 -19.59 5.25
CA LYS A 330 24.74 -20.84 5.84
C LYS A 330 24.33 -22.03 4.97
N ILE A 331 23.02 -22.11 4.64
CA ILE A 331 22.46 -23.25 3.90
C ILE A 331 23.02 -23.36 2.48
N ASP A 332 23.37 -22.24 1.84
CA ASP A 332 23.98 -22.18 0.52
C ASP A 332 25.43 -22.74 0.52
N LYS A 333 26.16 -22.55 1.63
CA LYS A 333 27.53 -23.03 1.80
C LYS A 333 27.62 -24.53 2.14
N GLU A 334 26.62 -25.06 2.84
CA GLU A 334 26.59 -26.46 3.31
C GLU A 334 26.25 -27.47 2.20
N SER A 335 26.03 -27.03 0.97
CA SER A 335 25.53 -27.79 -0.17
C SER A 335 26.41 -28.94 -0.67
N LYS A 336 27.65 -29.13 -0.15
CA LYS A 336 28.59 -30.15 -0.60
C LYS A 336 28.60 -31.43 0.24
N ILE A 337 27.85 -31.51 1.34
CA ILE A 337 27.85 -32.62 2.28
C ILE A 337 26.57 -33.43 2.11
N GLN A 338 26.67 -34.77 2.05
CA GLN A 338 25.53 -35.64 1.85
C GLN A 338 24.64 -35.73 3.11
N THR A 339 23.34 -35.49 2.94
CA THR A 339 22.33 -35.59 4.01
C THR A 339 21.90 -37.04 4.22
N SER A 340 21.81 -37.48 5.48
CA SER A 340 21.29 -38.82 5.77
C SER A 340 19.85 -39.00 5.33
N PRO A 341 19.42 -40.22 4.97
CA PRO A 341 18.02 -40.52 4.59
C PRO A 341 17.01 -40.07 5.67
N GLN A 342 17.37 -40.25 6.95
CA GLN A 342 16.55 -39.84 8.09
C GLN A 342 16.36 -38.31 8.13
N ASN A 343 17.45 -37.53 7.96
CA ASN A 343 17.39 -36.07 7.91
C ASN A 343 16.62 -35.58 6.68
N LEU A 344 16.74 -36.25 5.53
CA LEU A 344 15.93 -35.91 4.34
C LEU A 344 14.44 -36.10 4.59
N LYS A 345 14.04 -37.20 5.26
CA LYS A 345 12.64 -37.43 5.67
C LYS A 345 12.16 -36.36 6.63
N LEU A 346 12.98 -36.02 7.64
CA LEU A 346 12.68 -34.96 8.60
C LEU A 346 12.51 -33.59 7.91
N ILE A 347 13.43 -33.18 7.04
CA ILE A 347 13.36 -31.92 6.29
C ILE A 347 12.06 -31.85 5.47
N LYS A 348 11.70 -32.90 4.76
CA LYS A 348 10.45 -32.96 3.99
C LYS A 348 9.22 -32.80 4.90
N SER A 349 9.21 -33.45 6.06
CA SER A 349 8.13 -33.31 7.04
C SER A 349 8.03 -31.89 7.59
N LEU A 350 9.15 -31.26 7.97
CA LEU A 350 9.20 -29.89 8.43
C LEU A 350 8.70 -28.89 7.38
N ILE A 351 9.09 -29.06 6.11
CA ILE A 351 8.62 -28.23 5.01
C ILE A 351 7.11 -28.40 4.81
N SER A 352 6.61 -29.65 4.81
CA SER A 352 5.18 -29.94 4.65
C SER A 352 4.35 -29.31 5.75
N GLN A 353 4.81 -29.46 7.02
CA GLN A 353 4.13 -28.82 8.16
C GLN A 353 4.19 -27.29 8.07
N ALA A 354 5.34 -26.71 7.72
CA ALA A 354 5.46 -25.25 7.55
C ALA A 354 4.51 -24.72 6.45
N LYS A 355 4.35 -25.43 5.34
CA LYS A 355 3.38 -25.05 4.28
C LYS A 355 1.95 -25.03 4.81
N LYS A 356 1.56 -26.09 5.52
CA LYS A 356 0.24 -26.17 6.14
C LYS A 356 0.02 -25.04 7.13
N ASP A 357 0.96 -24.78 8.02
CA ASP A 357 0.86 -23.74 9.04
C ASP A 357 0.81 -22.34 8.41
N PHE A 358 1.57 -22.11 7.32
CA PHE A 358 1.55 -20.86 6.57
C PHE A 358 0.20 -20.63 5.92
N GLU A 359 -0.35 -21.64 5.24
CA GLU A 359 -1.67 -21.54 4.61
C GLU A 359 -2.78 -21.37 5.65
N GLU A 360 -2.74 -22.09 6.76
CA GLU A 360 -3.70 -21.91 7.85
C GLU A 360 -3.66 -20.49 8.43
N ALA A 361 -2.46 -19.92 8.60
CA ALA A 361 -2.30 -18.55 9.07
C ALA A 361 -2.88 -17.55 8.08
N MET A 362 -2.60 -17.70 6.80
CA MET A 362 -3.05 -16.79 5.77
C MET A 362 -4.53 -16.98 5.42
N ASP A 363 -5.07 -18.20 5.49
CA ASP A 363 -6.49 -18.50 5.31
C ASP A 363 -7.35 -17.90 6.45
N ASP A 364 -6.75 -17.65 7.62
CA ASP A 364 -7.41 -17.01 8.75
C ASP A 364 -7.24 -15.49 8.74
N ASP A 365 -7.89 -14.84 7.79
CA ASP A 365 -7.96 -13.37 7.69
C ASP A 365 -6.59 -12.70 7.48
N LEU A 366 -5.73 -13.33 6.66
CA LEU A 366 -4.39 -12.81 6.32
C LEU A 366 -3.52 -12.58 7.58
N ASN A 367 -3.43 -13.56 8.47
CA ASN A 367 -2.64 -13.46 9.70
C ASN A 367 -1.13 -13.48 9.41
N THR A 368 -0.64 -12.36 8.87
CA THR A 368 0.78 -12.20 8.50
C THR A 368 1.75 -12.37 9.67
N PRO A 369 1.45 -11.92 10.93
CA PRO A 369 2.33 -12.22 12.07
C PRO A 369 2.56 -13.71 12.28
N ARG A 370 1.47 -14.53 12.23
CA ARG A 370 1.57 -15.98 12.34
C ARG A 370 2.33 -16.58 11.14
N ALA A 371 2.06 -16.11 9.93
CA ALA A 371 2.76 -16.55 8.72
C ALA A 371 4.27 -16.24 8.77
N LEU A 372 4.67 -15.06 9.27
CA LEU A 372 6.08 -14.72 9.48
C LEU A 372 6.73 -15.63 10.54
N SER A 373 6.02 -15.98 11.59
CA SER A 373 6.55 -16.89 12.64
C SER A 373 6.85 -18.29 12.08
N VAL A 374 6.09 -18.76 11.10
CA VAL A 374 6.34 -20.06 10.43
C VAL A 374 7.72 -20.11 9.79
N ILE A 375 8.15 -19.03 9.13
CA ILE A 375 9.49 -18.94 8.53
C ILE A 375 10.58 -19.08 9.60
N PHE A 376 10.45 -18.36 10.72
CA PHE A 376 11.44 -18.44 11.81
C PHE A 376 11.45 -19.81 12.49
N ASN A 377 10.28 -20.45 12.63
CA ASN A 377 10.19 -21.80 13.16
C ASN A 377 10.86 -22.82 12.24
N LEU A 378 10.60 -22.73 10.92
CA LEU A 378 11.28 -23.58 9.94
C LEU A 378 12.79 -23.38 10.00
N ILE A 379 13.28 -22.13 10.01
CA ILE A 379 14.70 -21.80 10.16
C ILE A 379 15.28 -22.41 11.42
N LYS A 380 14.57 -22.29 12.55
CA LYS A 380 15.01 -22.83 13.85
C LYS A 380 15.17 -24.35 13.79
N GLU A 381 14.18 -25.07 13.26
CA GLU A 381 14.21 -26.52 13.18
C GLU A 381 15.27 -27.03 12.19
N ILE A 382 15.40 -26.39 11.04
CA ILE A 382 16.44 -26.72 10.06
C ILE A 382 17.84 -26.49 10.62
N ASN A 383 18.04 -25.44 11.43
CA ASN A 383 19.35 -25.18 12.08
C ASN A 383 19.80 -26.25 13.08
N LYS A 384 18.90 -27.11 13.57
CA LYS A 384 19.24 -28.25 14.44
C LYS A 384 19.82 -29.43 13.67
N ILE A 385 19.68 -29.45 12.35
CA ILE A 385 20.18 -30.51 11.47
C ILE A 385 21.63 -30.21 11.12
N GLU A 386 22.55 -31.08 11.55
CA GLU A 386 23.99 -30.83 11.42
C GLU A 386 24.50 -30.79 9.99
N ARG A 387 23.91 -31.62 9.09
CA ARG A 387 24.40 -31.76 7.70
C ARG A 387 23.25 -31.72 6.73
N ILE A 388 23.32 -30.79 5.80
CA ILE A 388 22.31 -30.56 4.76
C ILE A 388 23.00 -30.49 3.39
N ASP A 389 22.69 -31.45 2.49
CA ASP A 389 23.22 -31.44 1.12
C ASP A 389 22.52 -30.45 0.21
N SER A 390 23.05 -30.26 -0.99
CA SER A 390 22.52 -29.31 -1.98
C SER A 390 21.05 -29.59 -2.37
N ARG A 391 20.61 -30.87 -2.36
CA ARG A 391 19.23 -31.23 -2.70
C ARG A 391 18.26 -30.84 -1.59
N ALA A 392 18.61 -31.12 -0.34
CA ALA A 392 17.82 -30.74 0.81
C ALA A 392 17.81 -29.21 1.03
N ALA A 393 18.97 -28.55 0.88
CA ALA A 393 19.08 -27.09 0.91
C ALA A 393 18.16 -26.45 -0.13
N LYS A 394 18.16 -26.91 -1.37
CA LYS A 394 17.26 -26.43 -2.44
C LYS A 394 15.79 -26.56 -2.09
N GLN A 395 15.38 -27.68 -1.42
CA GLN A 395 13.99 -27.83 -0.98
C GLN A 395 13.60 -26.77 0.09
N VAL A 396 14.46 -26.50 1.05
CA VAL A 396 14.23 -25.48 2.08
C VAL A 396 14.18 -24.08 1.46
N LEU A 397 15.12 -23.75 0.56
CA LEU A 397 15.15 -22.48 -0.15
C LEU A 397 13.88 -22.26 -0.99
N ASN A 398 13.41 -23.32 -1.67
CA ASN A 398 12.17 -23.27 -2.44
C ASN A 398 10.95 -23.01 -1.55
N ALA A 399 10.85 -23.64 -0.38
CA ALA A 399 9.77 -23.41 0.56
C ALA A 399 9.78 -21.94 1.09
N ILE A 400 10.96 -21.42 1.44
CA ILE A 400 11.10 -20.01 1.87
C ILE A 400 10.71 -19.06 0.72
N ASN A 401 11.11 -19.34 -0.51
CA ASN A 401 10.75 -18.54 -1.68
C ASN A 401 9.25 -18.56 -1.95
N GLU A 402 8.61 -19.69 -1.75
CA GLU A 402 7.17 -19.85 -1.87
C GLU A 402 6.42 -18.97 -0.86
N PHE A 403 6.83 -18.98 0.41
CA PHE A 403 6.27 -18.07 1.42
C PHE A 403 6.56 -16.61 1.11
N ASP A 404 7.77 -16.32 0.64
CA ASP A 404 8.17 -14.95 0.30
C ASP A 404 7.49 -14.42 -0.97
N SER A 405 6.98 -15.29 -1.85
CA SER A 405 6.14 -14.87 -2.98
C SER A 405 4.90 -14.11 -2.51
N VAL A 406 4.38 -14.45 -1.32
CA VAL A 406 3.28 -13.78 -0.62
C VAL A 406 3.78 -12.57 0.18
N LEU A 407 4.85 -12.72 0.95
CA LEU A 407 5.35 -11.66 1.84
C LEU A 407 6.08 -10.55 1.09
N GLY A 408 6.70 -10.87 -0.06
CA GLY A 408 7.32 -9.92 -0.96
C GLY A 408 8.57 -9.24 -0.41
N LEU A 409 9.30 -9.90 0.48
CA LEU A 409 10.54 -9.39 1.08
C LEU A 409 11.78 -9.63 0.20
N LYS A 410 11.65 -10.44 -0.88
CA LYS A 410 12.75 -10.85 -1.77
C LYS A 410 13.91 -11.46 -0.98
N LEU A 411 13.58 -12.43 -0.12
CA LEU A 411 14.53 -13.01 0.83
C LEU A 411 15.71 -13.68 0.15
N LEU A 412 15.48 -14.46 -0.93
CA LEU A 412 16.57 -15.13 -1.66
C LEU A 412 17.52 -14.16 -2.37
N GLU A 413 17.11 -12.90 -2.61
CA GLU A 413 18.01 -11.89 -3.14
C GLU A 413 19.05 -11.42 -2.10
N LEU A 414 18.86 -11.70 -0.81
CA LEU A 414 19.82 -11.37 0.25
C LEU A 414 21.16 -12.11 0.09
N THR A 415 21.14 -13.32 -0.53
CA THR A 415 22.33 -14.15 -0.76
C THR A 415 22.86 -14.03 -2.19
N LYS A 416 22.04 -13.53 -3.13
CA LYS A 416 22.46 -13.30 -4.52
C LYS A 416 23.46 -12.14 -4.56
N GLY A 417 24.73 -12.50 -4.39
CA GLY A 417 25.88 -11.71 -4.75
C GLY A 417 26.01 -10.36 -4.03
N LYS A 418 27.10 -10.15 -3.33
CA LYS A 418 27.73 -8.83 -3.29
C LYS A 418 27.67 -8.32 -4.72
N VAL A 419 26.92 -7.25 -5.00
CA VAL A 419 27.00 -6.55 -6.27
C VAL A 419 28.50 -6.48 -6.56
N LYS A 420 28.98 -7.13 -7.65
CA LYS A 420 30.38 -6.98 -8.05
C LYS A 420 30.55 -5.49 -8.23
N ILE A 421 31.17 -4.87 -7.25
CA ILE A 421 31.46 -3.45 -7.31
C ILE A 421 32.44 -3.33 -8.46
N PRO A 422 32.12 -2.53 -9.50
CA PRO A 422 33.01 -2.36 -10.63
C PRO A 422 34.41 -1.97 -10.11
N GLU A 423 35.42 -2.51 -10.74
CA GLU A 423 36.80 -2.27 -10.32
C GLU A 423 37.19 -0.79 -10.30
N GLU A 424 36.56 -0.01 -11.21
CA GLU A 424 36.64 1.46 -11.22
C GLU A 424 36.17 2.11 -9.92
N ILE A 425 35.07 1.60 -9.32
CA ILE A 425 34.52 2.11 -8.06
C ILE A 425 35.45 1.74 -6.91
N ILE A 426 36.01 0.52 -6.92
CA ILE A 426 36.96 0.09 -5.91
C ILE A 426 38.21 1.00 -5.96
N LYS A 427 38.74 1.26 -7.15
CA LYS A 427 39.91 2.17 -7.36
C LYS A 427 39.58 3.61 -6.90
N LEU A 428 38.37 4.09 -7.13
CA LEU A 428 37.96 5.41 -6.64
C LEU A 428 37.84 5.45 -5.11
N VAL A 429 37.36 4.37 -4.47
CA VAL A 429 37.30 4.30 -3.00
C VAL A 429 38.72 4.27 -2.41
N GLU A 430 39.63 3.47 -2.95
CA GLU A 430 41.03 3.43 -2.53
C GLU A 430 41.74 4.80 -2.69
N LYS A 431 41.50 5.48 -3.81
CA LYS A 431 41.98 6.85 -4.07
C LYS A 431 41.46 7.84 -3.04
N ARG A 432 40.18 7.74 -2.70
CA ARG A 432 39.55 8.57 -1.65
C ARG A 432 40.20 8.31 -0.27
N GLU A 433 40.38 7.04 0.10
CA GLU A 433 41.00 6.69 1.37
C GLU A 433 42.45 7.16 1.46
N LYS A 434 43.23 7.10 0.34
CA LYS A 434 44.57 7.68 0.26
C LYS A 434 44.52 9.19 0.52
N TYR A 435 43.64 9.94 -0.13
CA TYR A 435 43.47 11.38 0.10
C TYR A 435 43.11 11.72 1.54
N ARG A 436 42.31 10.89 2.20
CA ARG A 436 41.95 11.09 3.63
C ARG A 436 43.15 10.88 4.55
N LYS A 437 43.97 9.84 4.29
CA LYS A 437 45.21 9.58 5.06
C LYS A 437 46.22 10.69 4.89
N GLU A 438 46.27 11.34 3.73
CA GLU A 438 47.15 12.45 3.40
C GLU A 438 46.57 13.82 3.82
N GLY A 439 45.42 13.88 4.51
CA GLY A 439 44.80 15.13 4.95
C GLY A 439 44.18 15.97 3.81
N GLN A 440 44.09 15.43 2.58
CA GLN A 440 43.61 16.14 1.39
C GLN A 440 42.08 16.08 1.29
N TRP A 441 41.38 16.64 2.27
CA TRP A 441 39.94 16.52 2.46
C TRP A 441 39.11 16.96 1.25
N GLN A 442 39.45 18.05 0.59
CA GLN A 442 38.75 18.54 -0.61
C GLN A 442 38.80 17.53 -1.78
N LYS A 443 39.93 16.85 -1.98
CA LYS A 443 40.08 15.81 -3.02
C LYS A 443 39.29 14.56 -2.64
N ALA A 444 39.28 14.18 -1.36
CA ALA A 444 38.47 13.08 -0.86
C ALA A 444 36.97 13.31 -1.08
N ASP A 445 36.48 14.53 -0.83
CA ASP A 445 35.06 14.88 -1.03
C ASP A 445 34.67 14.95 -2.52
N ARG A 446 35.54 15.44 -3.40
CA ARG A 446 35.31 15.37 -4.85
C ARG A 446 35.19 13.92 -5.32
N THR A 447 36.07 13.05 -4.87
CA THR A 447 36.05 11.61 -5.22
C THR A 447 34.78 10.94 -4.65
N ARG A 448 34.32 11.31 -3.44
CA ARG A 448 33.06 10.83 -2.86
C ARG A 448 31.85 11.24 -3.72
N LYS A 449 31.80 12.49 -4.19
CA LYS A 449 30.73 12.96 -5.09
C LYS A 449 30.75 12.24 -6.44
N GLU A 450 31.94 11.91 -6.97
CA GLU A 450 32.07 11.14 -8.21
C GLU A 450 31.53 9.72 -8.05
N ILE A 451 31.87 9.03 -6.96
CA ILE A 451 31.34 7.70 -6.63
C ILE A 451 29.82 7.75 -6.47
N GLN A 452 29.29 8.83 -5.86
CA GLN A 452 27.86 9.01 -5.69
C GLN A 452 27.14 9.24 -7.03
N LYS A 453 27.73 10.01 -7.96
CA LYS A 453 27.22 10.19 -9.34
C LYS A 453 27.15 8.88 -10.13
N ARG A 454 28.06 7.94 -9.84
CA ARG A 454 28.07 6.59 -10.46
C ARG A 454 27.15 5.59 -9.78
N GLY A 455 26.29 6.03 -8.85
CA GLY A 455 25.26 5.20 -8.22
C GLY A 455 25.76 4.39 -7.00
N TYR A 456 26.80 4.85 -6.31
CA TYR A 456 27.34 4.19 -5.12
C TYR A 456 27.48 5.16 -3.95
N LEU A 457 27.19 4.70 -2.73
CA LEU A 457 27.43 5.42 -1.48
C LEU A 457 28.60 4.80 -0.72
N ILE A 458 29.42 5.65 -0.10
CA ILE A 458 30.46 5.22 0.84
C ILE A 458 29.95 5.50 2.26
N GLN A 459 30.00 4.47 3.09
CA GLN A 459 29.76 4.57 4.52
C GLN A 459 31.08 4.27 5.26
N ASP A 460 31.61 5.27 5.96
CA ASP A 460 32.81 5.12 6.77
C ASP A 460 32.47 4.30 8.03
N THR A 461 33.22 3.25 8.32
CA THR A 461 33.09 2.39 9.51
C THR A 461 34.44 2.25 10.20
N LYS A 462 34.46 1.78 11.45
CA LYS A 462 35.70 1.47 12.18
C LYS A 462 36.61 0.44 11.47
N GLU A 463 36.00 -0.37 10.58
CA GLU A 463 36.65 -1.44 9.81
C GLU A 463 37.05 -1.00 8.39
N GLY A 464 36.84 0.28 8.02
CA GLY A 464 37.10 0.84 6.68
C GLY A 464 35.82 1.31 5.96
N ALA A 465 36.03 1.76 4.70
CA ALA A 465 34.95 2.29 3.86
C ALA A 465 34.07 1.15 3.30
N LYS A 466 32.78 1.10 3.65
CA LYS A 466 31.79 0.16 3.07
C LYS A 466 31.09 0.81 1.89
N ILE A 467 31.09 0.12 0.74
CA ILE A 467 30.46 0.57 -0.50
C ILE A 467 29.05 0.00 -0.60
N LYS A 468 28.07 0.85 -0.88
CA LYS A 468 26.69 0.45 -1.15
C LYS A 468 26.27 0.99 -2.51
N LYS A 469 25.62 0.17 -3.33
CA LYS A 469 24.94 0.62 -4.55
C LYS A 469 23.66 1.35 -4.15
N ILE A 470 23.40 2.55 -4.76
CA ILE A 470 22.18 3.34 -4.55
C ILE A 470 21.01 2.67 -5.26
#